data_57653e93043750edf5217bfcdf1cd622
#
_entry.id   57653e93043750edf5217bfcdf1cd622
#
_cell.length_a   1.000
_cell.length_b   1.000
_cell.length_c   1.000
_cell.angle_alpha   90.00
_cell.angle_beta   90.00
_cell.angle_gamma   90.00
#
_symmetry.space_group_name_H-M   'P 1'
#
loop_
_entity.id
_entity.type
_entity.pdbx_description
1 polymer ?
#
loop_
_entity_poly.entity_id
_entity_poly.type
_entity_poly.pdbx_seq_one_letter_code
_entity_poly.pdbx_strand_id
1 'polypeptide(L)'
;MTRNAQILAAGMAVPDRVVPNTFFNEVLGEDVDTWLREYLTITERRWCEEHESTADLVERAARVILERAGVAPDQVDLLVVATDTPEWISPSTAAVVQHRLGIASC
;
A
#
# COMPACT_ATOMS: atom_id res chain seq x y z
N MET A 1 -22.60 -12.25 -25.76
CA MET A 1 -21.19 -12.42 -25.34
C MET A 1 -21.10 -12.32 -23.84
N THR A 2 -20.66 -13.35 -23.16
CA THR A 2 -20.28 -13.28 -21.75
C THR A 2 -18.88 -12.64 -21.65
N ARG A 3 -18.79 -11.48 -21.00
CA ARG A 3 -17.49 -10.90 -20.63
C ARG A 3 -17.10 -11.45 -19.27
N ASN A 4 -16.00 -12.16 -19.23
CA ASN A 4 -15.44 -12.68 -17.98
C ASN A 4 -14.31 -11.77 -17.52
N ALA A 5 -14.28 -11.45 -16.22
CA ALA A 5 -13.15 -10.80 -15.58
C ALA A 5 -12.33 -11.87 -14.85
N GLN A 6 -11.03 -11.71 -14.84
CA GLN A 6 -10.11 -12.62 -14.16
C GLN A 6 -9.13 -11.81 -13.31
N ILE A 7 -8.88 -12.26 -12.08
CA ILE A 7 -7.77 -11.76 -11.26
C ILE A 7 -6.51 -12.53 -11.65
N LEU A 8 -5.53 -11.83 -12.23
CA LEU A 8 -4.27 -12.42 -12.68
C LEU A 8 -3.26 -12.58 -11.54
N ALA A 9 -3.16 -11.58 -10.67
CA ALA A 9 -2.25 -11.61 -9.54
C ALA A 9 -2.75 -10.72 -8.40
N ALA A 10 -2.22 -10.98 -7.22
CA ALA A 10 -2.32 -10.13 -6.04
C ALA A 10 -0.94 -9.97 -5.41
N GLY A 11 -0.73 -8.85 -4.73
CA GLY A 11 0.51 -8.57 -4.03
C GLY A 11 0.33 -7.44 -3.04
N MET A 12 1.33 -7.26 -2.19
CA MET A 12 1.37 -6.18 -1.23
C MET A 12 2.79 -5.66 -1.04
N ALA A 13 2.90 -4.44 -0.56
CA ALA A 13 4.11 -3.89 0.01
C ALA A 13 3.77 -3.26 1.36
N VAL A 14 4.65 -3.44 2.32
CA VAL A 14 4.53 -2.89 3.68
C VAL A 14 5.84 -2.21 4.06
N PRO A 15 5.81 -1.20 4.94
CA PRO A 15 7.03 -0.64 5.51
C PRO A 15 7.83 -1.68 6.28
N ASP A 16 9.14 -1.50 6.35
CA ASP A 16 10.02 -2.44 7.05
C ASP A 16 9.96 -2.28 8.58
N ARG A 17 9.71 -1.05 9.05
CA ARG A 17 9.65 -0.73 10.47
C ARG A 17 8.44 -1.39 11.13
N VAL A 18 8.69 -2.22 12.12
CA VAL A 18 7.68 -2.85 12.98
C VAL A 18 7.52 -2.03 14.25
N VAL A 19 6.27 -1.67 14.58
CA VAL A 19 5.94 -0.95 15.81
C VAL A 19 5.00 -1.82 16.64
N PRO A 20 5.47 -2.41 17.77
CA PRO A 20 4.64 -3.23 18.65
C PRO A 20 3.67 -2.35 19.45
N ASN A 21 2.62 -2.98 19.99
CA ASN A 21 1.64 -2.26 20.82
C ASN A 21 2.28 -1.64 22.07
N THR A 22 3.33 -2.26 22.63
CA THR A 22 4.05 -1.77 23.81
C THR A 22 4.62 -0.36 23.61
N PHE A 23 4.97 0.02 22.38
CA PHE A 23 5.36 1.39 22.08
C PHE A 23 4.26 2.40 22.47
N PHE A 24 3.00 2.05 22.23
CA PHE A 24 1.87 2.92 22.57
C PHE A 24 1.56 2.94 24.05
N ASN A 25 1.84 1.84 24.78
CA ASN A 25 1.76 1.85 26.24
C ASN A 25 2.69 2.90 26.84
N GLU A 26 3.91 3.02 26.30
CA GLU A 26 4.88 4.01 26.74
C GLU A 26 4.45 5.44 26.40
N VAL A 27 3.94 5.65 25.20
CA VAL A 27 3.52 6.98 24.72
C VAL A 27 2.27 7.47 25.45
N LEU A 28 1.30 6.60 25.69
CA LEU A 28 0.00 6.95 26.29
C LEU A 28 0.00 6.85 27.81
N GLY A 29 0.96 6.15 28.39
CA GLY A 29 1.06 5.95 29.84
C GLY A 29 0.01 4.98 30.40
N GLU A 30 -0.58 4.14 29.55
CA GLU A 30 -1.59 3.14 29.92
C GLU A 30 -1.42 1.86 29.10
N ASP A 31 -1.97 0.73 29.60
CA ASP A 31 -1.93 -0.54 28.88
C ASP A 31 -3.01 -0.61 27.80
N VAL A 32 -2.62 -0.30 26.57
CA VAL A 32 -3.45 -0.47 25.36
C VAL A 32 -3.18 -1.79 24.65
N ASP A 33 -2.04 -2.45 24.94
CA ASP A 33 -1.66 -3.71 24.29
C ASP A 33 -2.67 -4.83 24.59
N THR A 34 -3.06 -4.98 25.86
CA THR A 34 -4.05 -5.98 26.27
C THR A 34 -5.36 -5.79 25.53
N TRP A 35 -5.88 -4.56 25.47
CA TRP A 35 -7.12 -4.27 24.75
C TRP A 35 -7.02 -4.54 23.25
N LEU A 36 -5.92 -4.10 22.62
CA LEU A 36 -5.70 -4.31 21.18
C LEU A 36 -5.62 -5.79 20.82
N ARG A 37 -4.99 -6.61 21.65
CA ARG A 37 -4.90 -8.06 21.44
C ARG A 37 -6.24 -8.76 21.63
N GLU A 38 -6.93 -8.46 22.72
CA GLU A 38 -8.16 -9.16 23.09
C GLU A 38 -9.33 -8.82 22.17
N TYR A 39 -9.49 -7.56 21.78
CA TYR A 39 -10.66 -7.11 21.02
C TYR A 39 -10.42 -6.96 19.52
N LEU A 40 -9.20 -6.63 19.11
CA LEU A 40 -8.87 -6.36 17.70
C LEU A 40 -7.87 -7.36 17.11
N THR A 41 -7.29 -8.24 17.93
CA THR A 41 -6.25 -9.20 17.53
C THR A 41 -5.00 -8.53 16.90
N ILE A 42 -4.79 -7.23 17.18
CA ILE A 42 -3.67 -6.45 16.70
C ILE A 42 -2.51 -6.59 17.70
N THR A 43 -1.35 -7.05 17.22
CA THR A 43 -0.13 -7.19 18.02
C THR A 43 0.92 -6.15 17.68
N GLU A 44 0.97 -5.74 16.44
CA GLU A 44 1.94 -4.79 15.90
C GLU A 44 1.40 -4.14 14.63
N ARG A 45 2.07 -3.11 14.15
CA ARG A 45 1.82 -2.48 12.85
C ARG A 45 3.10 -2.12 12.15
N ARG A 46 2.99 -1.88 10.86
CA ARG A 46 4.08 -1.35 10.05
C ARG A 46 3.96 0.17 9.98
N TRP A 47 5.07 0.85 10.07
CA TRP A 47 5.14 2.30 10.07
C TRP A 47 6.15 2.77 9.04
N CYS A 48 5.74 3.70 8.17
CA CYS A 48 6.63 4.30 7.19
C CYS A 48 7.76 5.08 7.86
N GLU A 49 8.91 5.08 7.25
CA GLU A 49 9.98 5.99 7.60
C GLU A 49 9.63 7.42 7.10
N GLU A 50 10.36 8.44 7.58
CA GLU A 50 10.08 9.83 7.23
C GLU A 50 10.11 10.13 5.72
N HIS A 51 10.87 9.36 4.98
CA HIS A 51 11.02 9.51 3.52
C HIS A 51 10.13 8.54 2.71
N GLU A 52 9.37 7.66 3.37
CA GLU A 52 8.44 6.76 2.72
C GLU A 52 7.04 7.38 2.61
N SER A 53 6.49 7.31 1.42
CA SER A 53 5.18 7.84 1.10
C SER A 53 4.19 6.75 0.69
N THR A 54 2.91 7.11 0.60
CA THR A 54 1.89 6.22 0.04
C THR A 54 2.23 5.81 -1.39
N ALA A 55 2.75 6.73 -2.23
CA ALA A 55 3.14 6.39 -3.60
C ALA A 55 4.29 5.38 -3.64
N ASP A 56 5.23 5.42 -2.70
CA ASP A 56 6.32 4.43 -2.63
C ASP A 56 5.79 3.03 -2.34
N LEU A 57 4.82 2.92 -1.42
CA LEU A 57 4.17 1.64 -1.11
C LEU A 57 3.36 1.13 -2.29
N VAL A 58 2.58 2.00 -2.95
CA VAL A 58 1.78 1.64 -4.13
C VAL A 58 2.68 1.20 -5.28
N GLU A 59 3.76 1.92 -5.56
CA GLU A 59 4.73 1.56 -6.60
C GLU A 59 5.35 0.19 -6.34
N ARG A 60 5.82 -0.07 -5.10
CA ARG A 60 6.40 -1.37 -4.73
C ARG A 60 5.39 -2.51 -4.89
N ALA A 61 4.16 -2.32 -4.42
CA ALA A 61 3.10 -3.32 -4.58
C ALA A 61 2.77 -3.57 -6.06
N ALA A 62 2.66 -2.51 -6.87
CA ALA A 62 2.37 -2.61 -8.28
C ALA A 62 3.46 -3.36 -9.05
N ARG A 63 4.74 -3.12 -8.77
CA ARG A 63 5.86 -3.84 -9.39
C ARG A 63 5.78 -5.34 -9.09
N VAL A 64 5.49 -5.71 -7.85
CA VAL A 64 5.30 -7.13 -7.45
C VAL A 64 4.15 -7.77 -8.22
N ILE A 65 3.02 -7.04 -8.38
CA ILE A 65 1.84 -7.55 -9.09
C ILE A 65 2.12 -7.72 -10.58
N LEU A 66 2.72 -6.73 -11.22
CA LEU A 66 3.06 -6.78 -12.65
C LEU A 66 4.02 -7.95 -12.95
N GLU A 67 5.05 -8.12 -12.14
CA GLU A 67 5.99 -9.24 -12.27
C GLU A 67 5.28 -10.59 -12.13
N ARG A 68 4.45 -10.76 -11.08
CA ARG A 68 3.71 -12.00 -10.85
C ARG A 68 2.69 -12.31 -11.95
N ALA A 69 2.06 -11.30 -12.49
CA ALA A 69 1.11 -11.43 -13.58
C ALA A 69 1.77 -11.65 -14.96
N GLY A 70 3.06 -11.37 -15.08
CA GLY A 70 3.76 -11.36 -16.37
C GLY A 70 3.25 -10.25 -17.29
N VAL A 71 2.78 -9.12 -16.73
CA VAL A 71 2.20 -7.98 -17.47
C VAL A 71 3.22 -6.84 -17.48
N ALA A 72 3.53 -6.33 -18.66
CA ALA A 72 4.38 -5.16 -18.80
C ALA A 72 3.61 -3.87 -18.50
N PRO A 73 4.28 -2.80 -18.02
CA PRO A 73 3.61 -1.54 -17.69
C PRO A 73 2.82 -0.91 -18.86
N ASP A 74 3.28 -1.08 -20.08
CA ASP A 74 2.61 -0.58 -21.30
C ASP A 74 1.33 -1.35 -21.66
N GLN A 75 1.06 -2.45 -20.99
CA GLN A 75 -0.16 -3.25 -21.14
C GLN A 75 -1.25 -2.89 -20.11
N VAL A 76 -0.99 -1.89 -19.26
CA VAL A 76 -1.95 -1.44 -18.26
C VAL A 76 -2.84 -0.35 -18.84
N ASP A 77 -4.13 -0.65 -18.98
CA ASP A 77 -5.13 0.28 -19.52
C ASP A 77 -5.80 1.16 -18.45
N LEU A 78 -5.77 0.70 -17.19
CA LEU A 78 -6.39 1.44 -16.07
C LEU A 78 -5.61 1.20 -14.78
N LEU A 79 -5.25 2.29 -14.11
CA LEU A 79 -4.67 2.30 -12.78
C LEU A 79 -5.60 3.01 -11.81
N VAL A 80 -6.04 2.32 -10.76
CA VAL A 80 -6.86 2.88 -9.69
C VAL A 80 -6.08 2.82 -8.38
N VAL A 81 -5.92 3.97 -7.72
CA VAL A 81 -5.32 4.09 -6.39
C VAL A 81 -6.34 4.66 -5.43
N ALA A 82 -6.70 3.90 -4.40
CA ALA A 82 -7.56 4.36 -3.31
C ALA A 82 -6.70 4.64 -2.08
N THR A 83 -6.72 5.88 -1.60
CA THR A 83 -5.97 6.30 -0.41
C THR A 83 -6.61 7.49 0.28
N ASP A 84 -6.55 7.50 1.61
CA ASP A 84 -6.93 8.65 2.45
C ASP A 84 -5.69 9.49 2.83
N THR A 85 -4.49 9.06 2.45
CA THR A 85 -3.21 9.68 2.79
C THR A 85 -2.37 9.98 1.56
N PRO A 86 -2.87 10.77 0.60
CA PRO A 86 -2.08 11.14 -0.57
C PRO A 86 -0.95 12.10 -0.17
N GLU A 87 0.19 12.05 -0.87
CA GLU A 87 1.29 13.01 -0.67
C GLU A 87 0.92 14.42 -1.09
N TRP A 88 0.08 14.51 -2.13
CA TRP A 88 -0.33 15.77 -2.74
C TRP A 88 -1.83 15.75 -3.02
N ILE A 89 -2.45 16.92 -2.92
CA ILE A 89 -3.81 17.10 -3.44
C ILE A 89 -3.79 17.01 -4.98
N SER A 90 -2.74 17.51 -5.60
CA SER A 90 -2.49 17.45 -7.05
C SER A 90 -0.96 17.51 -7.30
N PRO A 91 -0.42 16.66 -8.18
CA PRO A 91 -1.10 15.57 -8.91
C PRO A 91 -1.63 14.47 -7.99
N SER A 92 -2.59 13.65 -8.48
CA SER A 92 -3.08 12.49 -7.72
C SER A 92 -1.98 11.44 -7.53
N THR A 93 -2.07 10.65 -6.47
CA THR A 93 -1.13 9.53 -6.22
C THR A 93 -1.09 8.56 -7.41
N ALA A 94 -2.24 8.31 -8.06
CA ALA A 94 -2.30 7.48 -9.26
C ALA A 94 -1.44 8.03 -10.41
N ALA A 95 -1.48 9.34 -10.67
CA ALA A 95 -0.68 9.96 -11.72
C ALA A 95 0.83 9.89 -11.42
N VAL A 96 1.22 10.05 -10.15
CA VAL A 96 2.61 9.89 -9.71
C VAL A 96 3.09 8.46 -9.92
N VAL A 97 2.29 7.48 -9.50
CA VAL A 97 2.63 6.05 -9.65
C VAL A 97 2.64 5.63 -11.11
N GLN A 98 1.70 6.10 -11.93
CA GLN A 98 1.69 5.89 -13.38
C GLN A 98 3.01 6.30 -14.01
N HIS A 99 3.47 7.52 -13.71
CA HIS A 99 4.74 8.03 -14.21
C HIS A 99 5.94 7.18 -13.76
N ARG A 100 6.00 6.82 -12.46
CA ARG A 100 7.10 6.03 -11.89
C ARG A 100 7.17 4.60 -12.44
N LEU A 101 6.02 4.01 -12.75
CA LEU A 101 5.94 2.68 -13.36
C LEU A 101 6.23 2.68 -14.87
N GLY A 102 6.25 3.84 -15.51
CA GLY A 102 6.43 3.95 -16.97
C GLY A 102 5.20 3.53 -17.76
N ILE A 103 4.01 3.65 -17.17
CA ILE A 103 2.74 3.41 -17.86
C ILE A 103 2.47 4.60 -18.79
N ALA A 104 2.53 4.37 -20.11
CA ALA A 104 2.51 5.46 -21.08
C ALA A 104 1.14 6.13 -21.23
N SER A 105 0.06 5.34 -21.12
CA SER A 105 -1.32 5.84 -21.24
C SER A 105 -2.29 4.91 -20.53
N CYS A 106 -2.97 5.40 -19.55
CA CYS A 106 -4.10 4.70 -18.92
C CYS A 106 -5.15 5.71 -18.43
#